data_e0cbbfafd3a071c1b8e648e70375980c
#
_entry.id   e0cbbfafd3a071c1b8e648e70375980c
#
_cell.length_a   1.000
_cell.length_b   1.000
_cell.length_c   1.000
_cell.angle_alpha   90.00
_cell.angle_beta   90.00
_cell.angle_gamma   90.00
#
_symmetry.space_group_name_H-M   'P 1'
#
loop_
_entity.id
_entity.type
_entity.pdbx_description
1 polymer ?
#
loop_
_entity_poly.entity_id
_entity_poly.type
_entity_poly.pdbx_seq_one_letter_code
_entity_poly.pdbx_strand_id
1 'polypeptide(L)'
;MKYSLVFMLISIFLSTSVISQIDQSKVGAWYMYFFNTTFKDSPWGVQGDVQHRNWNFGGDLEQLLVRGGLTYKPKNANVKLTLGYGDVTTGTFGTDNSTSRESRMYQEALVPVKIGGRFYMNNRFRYEQRFVENQNFRTRYRYNLFLNVGLTSKEMKKKTLYLALYNEIFVNGQRTIGENKSVEIFDRNRFYAAFGYYLKDNLKVQLGITNQLTNNWKSNQLQFSLHHKIN
;
A
#
# COMPACT_ATOMS: atom_id res chain seq x y z
N MET A 1 28.74 -15.25 67.09
CA MET A 1 27.71 -14.44 66.33
C MET A 1 27.93 -14.72 64.87
N LYS A 2 27.03 -15.51 64.29
CA LYS A 2 27.08 -15.90 62.85
C LYS A 2 26.04 -15.06 62.11
N TYR A 3 26.48 -14.25 61.19
CA TYR A 3 25.55 -13.53 60.30
C TYR A 3 25.38 -14.36 59.03
N SER A 4 24.16 -14.96 58.92
CA SER A 4 23.70 -15.59 57.68
C SER A 4 23.28 -14.49 56.69
N LEU A 5 24.00 -14.34 55.59
CA LEU A 5 23.61 -13.55 54.47
C LEU A 5 22.64 -14.37 53.63
N VAL A 6 21.37 -14.00 53.63
CA VAL A 6 20.37 -14.52 52.73
C VAL A 6 20.48 -13.76 51.42
N PHE A 7 21.10 -14.37 50.42
CA PHE A 7 21.05 -13.89 49.04
C PHE A 7 19.69 -14.17 48.45
N MET A 8 18.84 -13.15 48.38
CA MET A 8 17.57 -13.21 47.68
C MET A 8 17.86 -12.97 46.18
N LEU A 9 17.93 -14.06 45.41
CA LEU A 9 17.99 -14.02 43.97
C LEU A 9 16.62 -13.52 43.43
N ILE A 10 16.57 -12.24 43.09
CA ILE A 10 15.49 -11.69 42.30
C ILE A 10 15.74 -12.10 40.85
N SER A 11 15.09 -13.18 40.45
CA SER A 11 14.99 -13.57 39.05
C SER A 11 14.08 -12.57 38.35
N ILE A 12 14.66 -11.54 37.74
CA ILE A 12 13.98 -10.67 36.80
C ILE A 12 13.72 -11.50 35.55
N PHE A 13 12.54 -12.03 35.39
CA PHE A 13 12.03 -12.52 34.12
C PHE A 13 11.90 -11.30 33.19
N LEU A 14 12.95 -10.98 32.48
CA LEU A 14 12.88 -10.18 31.27
C LEU A 14 12.15 -11.04 30.23
N SER A 15 10.83 -10.93 30.20
CA SER A 15 10.06 -11.36 29.03
C SER A 15 10.47 -10.46 27.85
N THR A 16 11.52 -10.87 27.15
CA THR A 16 11.80 -10.32 25.82
C THR A 16 10.64 -10.77 24.95
N SER A 17 9.73 -9.84 24.66
CA SER A 17 8.81 -10.01 23.56
C SER A 17 9.69 -10.17 22.32
N VAL A 18 9.80 -11.38 21.82
CA VAL A 18 10.41 -11.64 20.51
C VAL A 18 9.42 -11.07 19.50
N ILE A 19 9.53 -9.78 19.26
CA ILE A 19 8.95 -9.17 18.07
C ILE A 19 9.76 -9.78 16.94
N SER A 20 9.14 -10.66 16.15
CA SER A 20 9.75 -11.20 14.94
C SER A 20 10.17 -10.00 14.08
N GLN A 21 11.44 -9.67 14.12
CA GLN A 21 11.99 -8.53 13.42
C GLN A 21 12.00 -8.92 11.94
N ILE A 22 11.31 -8.14 11.11
CA ILE A 22 11.30 -8.34 9.65
C ILE A 22 12.74 -8.38 9.18
N ASP A 23 13.14 -9.46 8.53
CA ASP A 23 14.47 -9.60 7.96
C ASP A 23 14.64 -8.59 6.81
N GLN A 24 15.32 -7.49 7.11
CA GLN A 24 15.51 -6.39 6.17
C GLN A 24 16.43 -6.76 5.00
N SER A 25 17.13 -7.89 5.05
CA SER A 25 17.98 -8.40 3.98
C SER A 25 17.19 -9.10 2.88
N LYS A 26 15.99 -9.58 3.20
CA LYS A 26 15.13 -10.26 2.21
C LYS A 26 14.37 -9.25 1.37
N VAL A 27 14.28 -9.57 0.07
CA VAL A 27 13.49 -8.82 -0.90
C VAL A 27 12.16 -9.52 -1.07
N GLY A 28 11.07 -8.85 -0.71
CA GLY A 28 9.72 -9.33 -0.96
C GLY A 28 9.29 -9.17 -2.42
N ALA A 29 8.17 -9.79 -2.77
CA ALA A 29 7.60 -9.62 -4.10
C ALA A 29 6.09 -9.32 -4.03
N TRP A 30 5.65 -8.33 -4.79
CA TRP A 30 4.27 -7.90 -4.89
C TRP A 30 3.75 -8.12 -6.30
N TYR A 31 2.70 -8.91 -6.43
CA TYR A 31 2.01 -9.19 -7.68
C TYR A 31 0.66 -8.48 -7.64
N MET A 32 0.42 -7.55 -8.58
CA MET A 32 -0.73 -6.66 -8.50
C MET A 32 -1.44 -6.54 -9.84
N TYR A 33 -2.77 -6.62 -9.80
CA TYR A 33 -3.64 -6.30 -10.91
C TYR A 33 -4.54 -5.13 -10.54
N PHE A 34 -4.54 -4.10 -11.36
CA PHE A 34 -5.39 -2.93 -11.22
C PHE A 34 -6.32 -2.83 -12.43
N PHE A 35 -7.58 -2.58 -12.18
CA PHE A 35 -8.53 -2.32 -13.26
C PHE A 35 -9.33 -1.05 -13.00
N ASN A 36 -9.79 -0.45 -14.07
CA ASN A 36 -10.77 0.62 -14.03
C ASN A 36 -11.60 0.62 -15.31
N THR A 37 -12.85 1.07 -15.23
CA THR A 37 -13.73 1.33 -16.37
C THR A 37 -14.56 2.57 -16.10
N THR A 38 -15.04 3.19 -17.17
CA THR A 38 -16.03 4.28 -17.11
C THR A 38 -17.24 3.82 -17.90
N PHE A 39 -18.44 3.94 -17.35
CA PHE A 39 -19.65 3.56 -18.03
C PHE A 39 -19.88 4.49 -19.23
N LYS A 40 -20.39 3.91 -20.30
CA LYS A 40 -20.63 4.65 -21.55
C LYS A 40 -21.54 5.86 -21.26
N ASP A 41 -21.15 7.02 -21.79
CA ASP A 41 -21.89 8.30 -21.70
C ASP A 41 -22.22 8.73 -20.26
N SER A 42 -21.40 8.31 -19.29
CA SER A 42 -21.62 8.54 -17.86
C SER A 42 -20.37 9.11 -17.17
N PRO A 43 -20.52 9.98 -16.16
CA PRO A 43 -19.41 10.37 -15.30
C PRO A 43 -19.02 9.28 -14.30
N TRP A 44 -19.78 8.21 -14.21
CA TRP A 44 -19.59 7.10 -13.29
C TRP A 44 -18.74 6.00 -13.88
N GLY A 45 -18.11 5.23 -13.02
CA GLY A 45 -17.34 4.07 -13.39
C GLY A 45 -17.01 3.23 -12.17
N VAL A 46 -16.20 2.23 -12.35
CA VAL A 46 -15.66 1.41 -11.25
C VAL A 46 -14.15 1.27 -11.39
N GLN A 47 -13.48 1.09 -10.27
CA GLN A 47 -12.08 0.71 -10.22
C GLN A 47 -11.84 -0.30 -9.12
N GLY A 48 -10.78 -1.07 -9.24
CA GLY A 48 -10.40 -2.01 -8.19
C GLY A 48 -9.01 -2.57 -8.42
N ASP A 49 -8.58 -3.37 -7.47
CA ASP A 49 -7.33 -4.10 -7.56
C ASP A 49 -7.34 -5.38 -6.71
N VAL A 50 -6.54 -6.33 -7.18
CA VAL A 50 -6.15 -7.52 -6.43
C VAL A 50 -4.64 -7.49 -6.29
N GLN A 51 -4.14 -7.68 -5.07
CA GLN A 51 -2.71 -7.65 -4.79
C GLN A 51 -2.35 -8.83 -3.89
N HIS A 52 -1.43 -9.63 -4.36
CA HIS A 52 -0.77 -10.69 -3.60
C HIS A 52 0.65 -10.23 -3.30
N ARG A 53 0.93 -10.03 -2.03
CA ARG A 53 2.21 -9.52 -1.53
C ARG A 53 2.86 -10.58 -0.66
N ASN A 54 4.15 -10.78 -0.84
CA ASN A 54 4.94 -11.74 -0.08
C ASN A 54 6.12 -11.04 0.59
N TRP A 55 6.48 -11.53 1.77
CA TRP A 55 7.68 -11.09 2.49
C TRP A 55 8.97 -11.54 1.80
N ASN A 56 8.91 -12.62 1.03
CA ASN A 56 9.97 -13.12 0.16
C ASN A 56 9.50 -13.16 -1.30
N PHE A 57 10.30 -13.67 -2.21
CA PHE A 57 9.98 -13.65 -3.65
C PHE A 57 8.75 -14.49 -4.04
N GLY A 58 8.49 -15.59 -3.34
CA GLY A 58 7.37 -16.46 -3.68
C GLY A 58 6.97 -17.41 -2.56
N GLY A 59 6.32 -16.92 -1.56
CA GLY A 59 5.88 -17.65 -0.36
C GLY A 59 5.51 -16.66 0.71
N ASP A 60 5.57 -17.01 1.97
CA ASP A 60 5.43 -16.16 3.16
C ASP A 60 4.55 -14.90 2.94
N LEU A 61 3.25 -15.06 3.11
CA LEU A 61 2.25 -14.04 2.78
C LEU A 61 2.46 -12.77 3.61
N GLU A 62 2.72 -11.63 2.94
CA GLU A 62 2.65 -10.31 3.59
C GLU A 62 1.20 -9.81 3.63
N GLN A 63 0.55 -9.74 2.46
CA GLN A 63 -0.85 -9.30 2.37
C GLN A 63 -1.52 -9.82 1.10
N LEU A 64 -2.75 -10.27 1.24
CA LEU A 64 -3.70 -10.40 0.15
C LEU A 64 -4.72 -9.25 0.25
N LEU A 65 -4.83 -8.43 -0.79
CA LEU A 65 -5.76 -7.31 -0.84
C LEU A 65 -6.70 -7.47 -2.02
N VAL A 66 -7.99 -7.32 -1.77
CA VAL A 66 -9.02 -7.21 -2.81
C VAL A 66 -9.81 -5.94 -2.56
N ARG A 67 -9.82 -5.02 -3.53
CA ARG A 67 -10.50 -3.73 -3.38
C ARG A 67 -11.32 -3.39 -4.61
N GLY A 68 -12.46 -2.75 -4.37
CA GLY A 68 -13.32 -2.22 -5.41
C GLY A 68 -13.94 -0.90 -4.99
N GLY A 69 -14.35 -0.08 -5.95
CA GLY A 69 -15.00 1.19 -5.64
C GLY A 69 -15.71 1.80 -6.84
N LEU A 70 -16.81 2.50 -6.53
CA LEU A 70 -17.54 3.33 -7.46
C LEU A 70 -16.76 4.63 -7.68
N THR A 71 -16.61 5.04 -8.92
CA THR A 71 -15.89 6.26 -9.29
C THR A 71 -16.82 7.28 -9.91
N TYR A 72 -16.56 8.56 -9.66
CA TYR A 72 -17.28 9.68 -10.24
C TYR A 72 -16.30 10.74 -10.76
N LYS A 73 -16.49 11.19 -12.00
CA LYS A 73 -15.71 12.28 -12.61
C LYS A 73 -16.64 13.45 -12.90
N PRO A 74 -16.62 14.51 -12.07
CA PRO A 74 -17.41 15.72 -12.36
C PRO A 74 -17.02 16.32 -13.70
N LYS A 75 -18.02 16.85 -14.46
CA LYS A 75 -17.76 17.45 -15.78
C LYS A 75 -16.86 18.69 -15.73
N ASN A 76 -16.97 19.47 -14.64
CA ASN A 76 -16.33 20.78 -14.51
C ASN A 76 -15.10 20.75 -13.60
N ALA A 77 -14.58 19.57 -13.23
CA ALA A 77 -13.41 19.45 -12.36
C ALA A 77 -12.49 18.33 -12.84
N ASN A 78 -11.19 18.60 -12.86
CA ASN A 78 -10.19 17.60 -13.21
C ASN A 78 -9.86 16.73 -11.97
N VAL A 79 -10.86 16.00 -11.49
CA VAL A 79 -10.74 15.10 -10.35
C VAL A 79 -11.55 13.83 -10.60
N LYS A 80 -11.04 12.70 -10.13
CA LYS A 80 -11.79 11.46 -10.03
C LYS A 80 -11.99 11.14 -8.55
N LEU A 81 -13.24 11.10 -8.13
CA LEU A 81 -13.64 10.71 -6.78
C LEU A 81 -13.93 9.22 -6.75
N THR A 82 -13.65 8.57 -5.63
CA THR A 82 -13.94 7.15 -5.42
C THR A 82 -14.47 6.92 -4.03
N LEU A 83 -15.57 6.18 -3.93
CA LEU A 83 -16.03 5.54 -2.70
C LEU A 83 -15.78 4.04 -2.85
N GLY A 84 -15.00 3.46 -1.97
CA GLY A 84 -14.58 2.08 -2.14
C GLY A 84 -14.55 1.28 -0.85
N TYR A 85 -14.50 -0.03 -1.05
CA TYR A 85 -14.35 -1.04 -0.02
C TYR A 85 -13.17 -1.95 -0.35
N GLY A 86 -12.54 -2.51 0.68
CA GLY A 86 -11.47 -3.46 0.51
C GLY A 86 -11.41 -4.45 1.66
N ASP A 87 -11.10 -5.68 1.32
CA ASP A 87 -10.74 -6.74 2.24
C ASP A 87 -9.23 -6.97 2.20
N VAL A 88 -8.62 -7.15 3.35
CA VAL A 88 -7.18 -7.32 3.50
C VAL A 88 -6.91 -8.45 4.48
N THR A 89 -6.26 -9.49 4.00
CA THR A 89 -5.67 -10.53 4.84
C THR A 89 -4.18 -10.23 4.98
N THR A 90 -3.68 -10.14 6.20
CA THR A 90 -2.26 -9.90 6.50
C THR A 90 -1.70 -11.16 7.17
N GLY A 91 -0.61 -11.69 6.62
CA GLY A 91 0.11 -12.83 7.19
C GLY A 91 1.22 -12.38 8.14
N THR A 92 1.55 -13.23 9.08
CA THR A 92 2.68 -13.06 10.00
C THR A 92 3.98 -13.38 9.26
N PHE A 93 5.02 -12.58 9.49
CA PHE A 93 6.35 -12.84 8.90
C PHE A 93 7.00 -14.10 9.48
N GLY A 94 7.55 -14.95 8.62
CA GLY A 94 8.34 -16.14 9.00
C GLY A 94 7.55 -17.44 8.90
N THR A 95 7.82 -18.38 9.81
CA THR A 95 7.23 -19.74 9.77
C THR A 95 5.82 -19.81 10.35
N ASP A 96 5.35 -18.75 11.00
CA ASP A 96 3.98 -18.65 11.52
C ASP A 96 3.02 -18.31 10.38
N ASN A 97 2.11 -19.24 10.05
CA ASN A 97 1.09 -19.06 9.01
C ASN A 97 -0.19 -18.36 9.52
N SER A 98 -0.16 -17.79 10.71
CA SER A 98 -1.30 -17.04 11.24
C SER A 98 -1.60 -15.82 10.38
N THR A 99 -2.87 -15.48 10.29
CA THR A 99 -3.33 -14.32 9.53
C THR A 99 -4.27 -13.46 10.35
N SER A 100 -4.34 -12.18 10.06
CA SER A 100 -5.34 -11.26 10.55
C SER A 100 -6.13 -10.63 9.41
N ARG A 101 -7.41 -10.35 9.65
CA ARG A 101 -8.30 -9.74 8.65
C ARG A 101 -8.55 -8.28 8.96
N GLU A 102 -8.77 -7.53 7.90
CA GLU A 102 -9.12 -6.13 7.98
C GLU A 102 -10.07 -5.76 6.84
N SER A 103 -11.20 -5.15 7.19
CA SER A 103 -12.09 -4.47 6.25
C SER A 103 -11.80 -2.98 6.22
N ARG A 104 -11.88 -2.38 5.05
CA ARG A 104 -11.65 -0.94 4.84
C ARG A 104 -12.77 -0.33 4.01
N MET A 105 -13.32 0.77 4.49
CA MET A 105 -14.03 1.72 3.63
C MET A 105 -13.09 2.87 3.31
N TYR A 106 -13.14 3.41 2.09
CA TYR A 106 -12.27 4.53 1.75
C TYR A 106 -12.93 5.53 0.81
N GLN A 107 -12.58 6.80 1.00
CA GLN A 107 -12.86 7.89 0.10
C GLN A 107 -11.54 8.33 -0.53
N GLU A 108 -11.55 8.57 -1.83
CA GLU A 108 -10.34 8.93 -2.58
C GLU A 108 -10.65 10.04 -3.57
N ALA A 109 -9.73 10.99 -3.67
CA ALA A 109 -9.68 11.98 -4.73
C ALA A 109 -8.36 11.81 -5.50
N LEU A 110 -8.46 11.58 -6.81
CA LEU A 110 -7.32 11.54 -7.72
C LEU A 110 -7.37 12.76 -8.63
N VAL A 111 -6.34 13.59 -8.56
CA VAL A 111 -6.20 14.83 -9.35
C VAL A 111 -5.06 14.64 -10.35
N PRO A 112 -5.35 14.36 -11.63
CA PRO A 112 -4.33 14.28 -12.66
C PRO A 112 -3.87 15.68 -13.08
N VAL A 113 -2.55 15.83 -13.27
CA VAL A 113 -1.92 17.06 -13.73
C VAL A 113 -0.92 16.73 -14.84
N LYS A 114 -1.10 17.32 -16.00
CA LYS A 114 -0.10 17.23 -17.08
C LYS A 114 0.81 18.45 -16.98
N ILE A 115 2.06 18.23 -16.57
CA ILE A 115 3.04 19.33 -16.38
C ILE A 115 3.59 19.81 -17.73
N GLY A 116 3.39 19.06 -18.79
CA GLY A 116 3.86 19.36 -20.13
C GLY A 116 4.74 18.24 -20.71
N GLY A 117 4.89 18.24 -22.02
CA GLY A 117 5.74 17.27 -22.73
C GLY A 117 5.43 15.82 -22.36
N ARG A 118 6.37 15.22 -21.63
CA ARG A 118 6.40 13.79 -21.26
C ARG A 118 5.96 13.51 -19.83
N PHE A 119 5.68 14.55 -19.02
CA PHE A 119 5.49 14.44 -17.58
C PHE A 119 4.01 14.39 -17.23
N TYR A 120 3.58 13.29 -16.61
CA TYR A 120 2.22 13.04 -16.18
C TYR A 120 2.20 12.80 -14.68
N MET A 121 1.65 13.74 -13.94
CA MET A 121 1.57 13.69 -12.49
C MET A 121 0.15 13.37 -12.05
N ASN A 122 0.01 12.63 -10.95
CA ASN A 122 -1.27 12.42 -10.28
C ASN A 122 -1.08 12.62 -8.78
N ASN A 123 -1.95 13.39 -8.17
CA ASN A 123 -2.05 13.53 -6.74
C ASN A 123 -3.23 12.71 -6.26
N ARG A 124 -3.02 11.83 -5.30
CA ARG A 124 -4.07 11.01 -4.72
C ARG A 124 -4.16 11.25 -3.22
N PHE A 125 -5.30 11.70 -2.78
CA PHE A 125 -5.68 11.81 -1.38
C PHE A 125 -6.64 10.69 -1.05
N ARG A 126 -6.39 9.95 0.03
CA ARG A 126 -7.28 8.88 0.47
C ARG A 126 -7.45 8.93 1.99
N TYR A 127 -8.69 8.88 2.42
CA TYR A 127 -9.10 8.63 3.79
C TYR A 127 -9.60 7.20 3.90
N GLU A 128 -9.13 6.45 4.88
CA GLU A 128 -9.50 5.06 5.13
C GLU A 128 -10.09 4.91 6.52
N GLN A 129 -11.23 4.27 6.61
CA GLN A 129 -11.87 3.76 7.81
C GLN A 129 -11.55 2.28 7.91
N ARG A 130 -10.90 1.86 9.00
CA ARG A 130 -10.27 0.55 9.11
C ARG A 130 -10.88 -0.24 10.26
N PHE A 131 -11.36 -1.43 9.96
CA PHE A 131 -11.94 -2.41 10.88
C PHE A 131 -11.00 -3.61 10.91
N VAL A 132 -10.04 -3.57 11.83
CA VAL A 132 -9.02 -4.61 11.97
C VAL A 132 -9.46 -5.58 13.05
N GLU A 133 -9.30 -6.86 12.79
CA GLU A 133 -9.61 -7.92 13.74
C GLU A 133 -8.89 -7.69 15.08
N ASN A 134 -9.60 -7.83 16.19
CA ASN A 134 -9.12 -7.64 17.57
C ASN A 134 -8.50 -6.24 17.83
N GLN A 135 -9.02 -5.21 17.13
CA GLN A 135 -8.61 -3.81 17.34
C GLN A 135 -9.83 -2.89 17.28
N ASN A 136 -9.71 -1.73 17.93
CA ASN A 136 -10.72 -0.70 17.83
C ASN A 136 -10.75 -0.10 16.42
N PHE A 137 -11.90 0.46 16.04
CA PHE A 137 -12.05 1.24 14.83
C PHE A 137 -10.95 2.33 14.76
N ARG A 138 -10.34 2.46 13.59
CA ARG A 138 -9.32 3.46 13.36
C ARG A 138 -9.36 4.03 11.95
N THR A 139 -8.77 5.19 11.78
CA THR A 139 -8.72 5.91 10.52
C THR A 139 -7.28 6.09 10.05
N ARG A 140 -7.12 6.32 8.74
CA ARG A 140 -5.81 6.60 8.16
C ARG A 140 -5.94 7.54 6.98
N TYR A 141 -5.05 8.52 6.93
CA TYR A 141 -4.90 9.45 5.82
C TYR A 141 -3.71 9.05 4.97
N ARG A 142 -3.86 9.16 3.66
CA ARG A 142 -2.81 8.83 2.72
C ARG A 142 -2.72 9.90 1.65
N TYR A 143 -1.51 10.32 1.37
CA TYR A 143 -1.20 11.16 0.21
C TYR A 143 -0.19 10.42 -0.67
N ASN A 144 -0.47 10.35 -1.96
CA ASN A 144 0.43 9.74 -2.93
C ASN A 144 0.62 10.67 -4.13
N LEU A 145 1.86 10.98 -4.40
CA LEU A 145 2.31 11.69 -5.60
C LEU A 145 2.88 10.68 -6.59
N PHE A 146 2.22 10.54 -7.74
CA PHE A 146 2.70 9.74 -8.85
C PHE A 146 3.30 10.63 -9.93
N LEU A 147 4.41 10.21 -10.52
CA LEU A 147 5.00 10.82 -11.70
C LEU A 147 5.32 9.74 -12.73
N ASN A 148 4.74 9.87 -13.93
CA ASN A 148 5.12 9.05 -15.07
C ASN A 148 5.82 9.90 -16.09
N VAL A 149 6.97 9.42 -16.61
CA VAL A 149 7.79 10.12 -17.60
C VAL A 149 7.90 9.25 -18.85
N GLY A 150 7.32 9.69 -19.96
CA GLY A 150 7.42 8.98 -21.23
C GLY A 150 8.86 8.99 -21.76
N LEU A 151 9.47 7.82 -21.93
CA LEU A 151 10.84 7.68 -22.41
C LEU A 151 10.89 7.65 -23.95
N THR A 152 10.05 6.81 -24.57
CA THR A 152 10.05 6.62 -26.03
C THR A 152 8.98 7.45 -26.76
N SER A 153 8.01 8.02 -26.02
CA SER A 153 6.95 8.87 -26.58
C SER A 153 6.56 9.97 -25.60
N LYS A 154 6.06 11.10 -26.11
CA LYS A 154 5.40 12.14 -25.31
C LYS A 154 3.99 11.73 -24.87
N GLU A 155 3.38 10.76 -25.53
CA GLU A 155 2.05 10.26 -25.25
C GLU A 155 2.12 8.90 -24.58
N MET A 156 1.24 8.66 -23.62
CA MET A 156 1.11 7.37 -22.93
C MET A 156 0.18 6.45 -23.71
N LYS A 157 0.71 5.83 -24.78
CA LYS A 157 -0.01 4.96 -25.71
C LYS A 157 0.74 3.64 -25.98
N LYS A 158 0.13 2.74 -26.74
CA LYS A 158 0.74 1.46 -27.17
C LYS A 158 2.20 1.63 -27.60
N LYS A 159 3.06 0.72 -27.16
CA LYS A 159 4.52 0.69 -27.39
C LYS A 159 5.32 1.79 -26.67
N THR A 160 4.71 2.57 -25.77
CA THR A 160 5.46 3.55 -24.97
C THR A 160 6.14 2.89 -23.79
N LEU A 161 7.45 3.02 -23.71
CA LEU A 161 8.24 2.78 -22.50
C LEU A 161 8.24 4.07 -21.65
N TYR A 162 8.05 3.96 -20.35
CA TYR A 162 8.04 5.10 -19.45
C TYR A 162 8.63 4.75 -18.07
N LEU A 163 9.12 5.76 -17.38
CA LEU A 163 9.50 5.67 -15.98
C LEU A 163 8.28 5.99 -15.11
N ALA A 164 7.98 5.13 -14.14
CA ALA A 164 6.93 5.32 -13.16
C ALA A 164 7.55 5.52 -11.78
N LEU A 165 7.24 6.64 -11.16
CA LEU A 165 7.69 6.97 -9.81
C LEU A 165 6.49 7.27 -8.93
N TYR A 166 6.53 6.90 -7.66
CA TYR A 166 5.63 7.48 -6.67
C TYR A 166 6.28 7.59 -5.28
N ASN A 167 5.76 8.54 -4.53
CA ASN A 167 5.99 8.59 -3.08
C ASN A 167 4.64 8.66 -2.37
N GLU A 168 4.43 7.80 -1.39
CA GLU A 168 3.19 7.71 -0.63
C GLU A 168 3.45 7.77 0.86
N ILE A 169 2.80 8.72 1.53
CA ILE A 169 2.84 8.92 2.98
C ILE A 169 1.54 8.41 3.58
N PHE A 170 1.66 7.73 4.72
CA PHE A 170 0.53 7.18 5.49
C PHE A 170 0.57 7.75 6.91
N VAL A 171 -0.55 8.29 7.35
CA VAL A 171 -0.71 8.91 8.67
C VAL A 171 -1.93 8.32 9.36
N ASN A 172 -1.75 7.71 10.54
CA ASN A 172 -2.84 7.19 11.34
C ASN A 172 -3.61 8.34 12.01
N GLY A 173 -4.93 8.24 12.07
CA GLY A 173 -5.79 9.23 12.72
C GLY A 173 -5.83 9.08 14.23
N GLN A 174 -5.46 7.92 14.76
CA GLN A 174 -5.46 7.60 16.21
C GLN A 174 -4.19 6.83 16.56
N ARG A 175 -3.73 6.99 17.80
CA ARG A 175 -2.65 6.20 18.38
C ARG A 175 -3.17 4.94 19.06
N THR A 176 -4.20 5.04 19.88
CA THR A 176 -4.76 3.93 20.62
C THR A 176 -5.65 3.07 19.71
N ILE A 177 -5.42 1.77 19.71
CA ILE A 177 -6.11 0.79 18.85
C ILE A 177 -6.80 -0.33 19.64
N GLY A 178 -7.00 -0.12 20.94
CA GLY A 178 -7.66 -1.06 21.86
C GLY A 178 -6.68 -1.95 22.63
N GLU A 179 -7.15 -2.58 23.71
CA GLU A 179 -6.42 -3.56 24.52
C GLU A 179 -4.99 -3.13 24.91
N ASN A 180 -4.81 -1.87 25.34
CA ASN A 180 -3.51 -1.26 25.63
C ASN A 180 -2.51 -1.26 24.46
N LYS A 181 -2.98 -1.49 23.21
CA LYS A 181 -2.18 -1.44 22.01
C LYS A 181 -2.18 -0.03 21.42
N SER A 182 -1.04 0.38 20.88
CA SER A 182 -0.90 1.67 20.21
C SER A 182 -0.14 1.54 18.89
N VAL A 183 -0.32 2.51 18.02
CA VAL A 183 0.42 2.68 16.77
C VAL A 183 0.98 4.09 16.68
N GLU A 184 2.02 4.26 15.88
CA GLU A 184 2.57 5.58 15.61
C GLU A 184 1.64 6.39 14.71
N ILE A 185 1.64 7.73 14.86
CA ILE A 185 0.91 8.64 13.95
C ILE A 185 1.48 8.53 12.54
N PHE A 186 2.80 8.59 12.39
CA PHE A 186 3.44 8.24 11.13
C PHE A 186 3.41 6.70 10.97
N ASP A 187 2.57 6.19 10.05
CA ASP A 187 2.47 4.76 9.81
C ASP A 187 3.64 4.29 8.93
N ARG A 188 3.81 4.91 7.75
CA ARG A 188 4.92 4.60 6.83
C ARG A 188 5.06 5.60 5.70
N ASN A 189 6.21 5.51 5.03
CA ASN A 189 6.42 6.07 3.71
C ASN A 189 6.73 4.94 2.71
N ARG A 190 6.28 5.09 1.47
CA ARG A 190 6.63 4.23 0.34
C ARG A 190 7.18 5.05 -0.79
N PHE A 191 8.36 4.69 -1.24
CA PHE A 191 8.93 5.16 -2.48
C PHE A 191 8.95 4.03 -3.51
N TYR A 192 8.59 4.32 -4.74
CA TYR A 192 8.55 3.36 -5.84
C TYR A 192 9.20 3.92 -7.08
N ALA A 193 9.99 3.09 -7.76
CA ALA A 193 10.56 3.38 -9.06
C ALA A 193 10.43 2.14 -9.95
N ALA A 194 9.93 2.32 -11.16
CA ALA A 194 9.70 1.24 -12.11
C ALA A 194 9.84 1.67 -13.56
N PHE A 195 10.16 0.71 -14.40
CA PHE A 195 9.88 0.81 -15.82
C PHE A 195 8.48 0.30 -16.12
N GLY A 196 7.74 1.05 -16.92
CA GLY A 196 6.43 0.70 -17.40
C GLY A 196 6.38 0.61 -18.93
N TYR A 197 5.55 -0.30 -19.45
CA TYR A 197 5.37 -0.47 -20.87
C TYR A 197 3.90 -0.64 -21.23
N TYR A 198 3.44 0.10 -22.22
CA TYR A 198 2.09 -0.01 -22.77
C TYR A 198 2.03 -1.13 -23.80
N LEU A 199 1.42 -2.26 -23.43
CA LEU A 199 1.14 -3.39 -24.33
C LEU A 199 0.06 -3.02 -25.34
N LYS A 200 -0.99 -2.32 -24.86
CA LYS A 200 -2.10 -1.74 -25.64
C LYS A 200 -2.42 -0.36 -25.05
N ASP A 201 -3.23 0.43 -25.72
CA ASP A 201 -3.63 1.75 -25.21
C ASP A 201 -4.39 1.66 -23.86
N ASN A 202 -5.01 0.53 -23.62
CA ASN A 202 -5.78 0.24 -22.40
C ASN A 202 -5.09 -0.76 -21.46
N LEU A 203 -3.89 -1.27 -21.79
CA LEU A 203 -3.20 -2.29 -21.00
C LEU A 203 -1.72 -1.97 -20.87
N LYS A 204 -1.23 -1.85 -19.64
CA LYS A 204 0.18 -1.60 -19.36
C LYS A 204 0.70 -2.46 -18.21
N VAL A 205 1.98 -2.77 -18.26
CA VAL A 205 2.71 -3.48 -17.21
C VAL A 205 3.74 -2.55 -16.57
N GLN A 206 4.07 -2.80 -15.32
CA GLN A 206 5.19 -2.15 -14.64
C GLN A 206 6.00 -3.20 -13.87
N LEU A 207 7.31 -3.03 -13.90
CA LEU A 207 8.26 -3.79 -13.10
C LEU A 207 9.17 -2.79 -12.38
N GLY A 208 9.24 -2.87 -11.07
CA GLY A 208 10.03 -1.94 -10.28
C GLY A 208 10.26 -2.38 -8.85
N ILE A 209 10.82 -1.47 -8.08
CA ILE A 209 11.17 -1.66 -6.69
C ILE A 209 10.37 -0.68 -5.84
N THR A 210 9.80 -1.19 -4.77
CA THR A 210 9.18 -0.40 -3.69
C THR A 210 10.07 -0.47 -2.46
N ASN A 211 10.42 0.68 -1.91
CA ASN A 211 11.01 0.80 -0.59
C ASN A 211 9.93 1.23 0.41
N GLN A 212 9.77 0.50 1.51
CA GLN A 212 8.89 0.88 2.63
C GLN A 212 9.74 1.27 3.83
N LEU A 213 9.42 2.40 4.43
CA LEU A 213 10.04 2.90 5.65
C LEU A 213 8.97 3.14 6.71
N THR A 214 9.17 2.59 7.89
CA THR A 214 8.43 2.89 9.13
C THR A 214 9.40 3.42 10.17
N ASN A 215 8.94 3.76 11.37
CA ASN A 215 9.84 4.13 12.45
C ASN A 215 10.74 2.97 12.92
N ASN A 216 10.28 1.72 12.71
CA ASN A 216 10.92 0.53 13.32
C ASN A 216 11.63 -0.37 12.30
N TRP A 217 11.26 -0.29 11.02
CA TRP A 217 11.84 -1.15 9.99
C TRP A 217 11.75 -0.52 8.60
N LYS A 218 12.59 -1.00 7.71
CA LYS A 218 12.52 -0.73 6.27
C LYS A 218 12.54 -2.06 5.51
N SER A 219 11.93 -2.09 4.34
CA SER A 219 11.86 -3.28 3.50
C SER A 219 11.81 -2.89 2.04
N ASN A 220 12.44 -3.71 1.21
CA ASN A 220 12.43 -3.57 -0.24
C ASN A 220 11.61 -4.68 -0.86
N GLN A 221 10.77 -4.35 -1.84
CA GLN A 221 9.98 -5.35 -2.57
C GLN A 221 10.12 -5.12 -4.08
N LEU A 222 10.26 -6.20 -4.81
CA LEU A 222 9.99 -6.21 -6.24
C LEU A 222 8.49 -6.08 -6.45
N GLN A 223 8.08 -5.23 -7.38
CA GLN A 223 6.68 -5.01 -7.68
C GLN A 223 6.42 -5.28 -9.15
N PHE A 224 5.55 -6.26 -9.41
CA PHE A 224 4.99 -6.56 -10.72
C PHE A 224 3.56 -6.09 -10.75
N SER A 225 3.20 -5.24 -11.70
CA SER A 225 1.83 -4.76 -11.78
C SER A 225 1.30 -4.73 -13.21
N LEU A 226 0.06 -5.17 -13.36
CA LEU A 226 -0.73 -5.07 -14.57
C LEU A 226 -1.83 -4.03 -14.35
N HIS A 227 -1.93 -3.07 -15.24
CA HIS A 227 -2.95 -2.02 -15.19
C HIS A 227 -3.82 -2.12 -16.43
N HIS A 228 -5.12 -2.31 -16.24
CA HIS A 228 -6.08 -2.53 -17.30
C HIS A 228 -7.21 -1.50 -17.22
N LYS A 229 -7.39 -0.73 -18.26
CA LYS A 229 -8.58 0.08 -18.48
C LYS A 229 -9.56 -0.78 -19.27
N ILE A 230 -10.59 -1.28 -18.62
CA ILE A 230 -11.66 -2.06 -19.24
C ILE A 230 -12.57 -1.03 -19.96
N ASN A 231 -12.79 -1.24 -21.23
CA ASN A 231 -13.65 -0.35 -22.07
C ASN A 231 -15.01 -0.97 -22.25
#